data_64110861abb2b29c935b87694020d107
#
_entry.id   64110861abb2b29c935b87694020d107
#
_cell.length_a   1.000
_cell.length_b   1.000
_cell.length_c   1.000
_cell.angle_alpha   90.00
_cell.angle_beta   90.00
_cell.angle_gamma   90.00
#
_symmetry.space_group_name_H-M   'P 1'
#
loop_
_entity.id
_entity.type
_entity.pdbx_description
1 polymer ?
#
loop_
_entity_poly.entity_id
_entity_poly.type
_entity_poly.pdbx_seq_one_letter_code
_entity_poly.pdbx_strand_id
1 'polypeptide(L)'
;DFGDAGQVFDPIPYLGYLAASTERILLGTAGIVLPLRHPVTLAKEAATVDALSGGRLLLGLASGDRPGEYPFFGADFDRRGETYREGVRVMREIWEQAAQGRIDQDSFLPAPVDGTIPLIGIGGAQQSPAWAAENLDAHMTYHRAGPQMRAVAAQWRAISLKPFMTNLYLDLAENPDAPFEPIRLGARVGTTGLTDYLTGLASAGIAHINLVLRPGRRDVEDVMEEIGQDVIPALRARTASEPAGADIRS
;
A
#
# COMPACT_ATOMS: atom_id res chain seq x y z
N ASP A 1 -14.96 -4.87 13.38
CA ASP A 1 -13.97 -5.82 13.86
C ASP A 1 -13.49 -6.68 12.70
N PHE A 2 -12.21 -6.55 12.33
CA PHE A 2 -11.64 -7.33 11.22
C PHE A 2 -11.25 -8.75 11.63
N GLY A 3 -11.76 -9.23 12.76
CA GLY A 3 -11.45 -10.52 13.35
C GLY A 3 -9.98 -10.60 13.83
N ASP A 4 -9.65 -11.63 14.59
CA ASP A 4 -8.29 -11.82 15.09
C ASP A 4 -7.30 -12.05 13.93
N ALA A 5 -6.33 -11.18 13.83
CA ALA A 5 -5.31 -11.26 12.81
C ALA A 5 -4.23 -12.32 13.11
N GLY A 6 -4.35 -13.01 14.23
CA GLY A 6 -3.24 -13.81 14.73
C GLY A 6 -2.06 -12.92 15.14
N GLN A 7 -0.85 -13.46 15.10
CA GLN A 7 0.36 -12.66 15.34
C GLN A 7 0.63 -11.74 14.15
N VAL A 8 0.76 -10.44 14.43
CA VAL A 8 1.17 -9.44 13.45
C VAL A 8 2.58 -8.98 13.82
N PHE A 9 3.55 -9.28 12.96
CA PHE A 9 4.91 -8.79 13.12
C PHE A 9 4.99 -7.29 12.88
N ASP A 10 5.96 -6.63 13.52
CA ASP A 10 6.28 -5.26 13.15
C ASP A 10 6.71 -5.22 11.67
N PRO A 11 6.12 -4.35 10.85
CA PRO A 11 6.35 -4.36 9.41
C PRO A 11 7.79 -4.05 9.02
N ILE A 12 8.52 -3.22 9.76
CA ILE A 12 9.87 -2.81 9.38
C ILE A 12 10.89 -3.94 9.49
N PRO A 13 11.02 -4.66 10.64
CA PRO A 13 11.88 -5.83 10.72
C PRO A 13 11.49 -6.93 9.71
N TYR A 14 10.17 -7.11 9.50
CA TYR A 14 9.69 -8.09 8.55
C TYR A 14 10.04 -7.72 7.09
N LEU A 15 9.95 -6.45 6.72
CA LEU A 15 10.39 -5.98 5.40
C LEU A 15 11.91 -6.15 5.21
N GLY A 16 12.72 -5.97 6.26
CA GLY A 16 14.15 -6.29 6.22
C GLY A 16 14.43 -7.75 5.89
N TYR A 17 13.66 -8.67 6.50
CA TYR A 17 13.71 -10.11 6.17
C TYR A 17 13.31 -10.37 4.71
N LEU A 18 12.21 -9.78 4.23
CA LEU A 18 11.76 -9.92 2.85
C LEU A 18 12.74 -9.31 1.84
N ALA A 19 13.40 -8.21 2.19
CA ALA A 19 14.43 -7.60 1.35
C ALA A 19 15.59 -8.57 1.07
N ALA A 20 16.00 -9.33 2.10
CA ALA A 20 17.05 -10.34 1.97
C ALA A 20 16.58 -11.62 1.26
N SER A 21 15.27 -11.91 1.27
CA SER A 21 14.68 -13.14 0.71
C SER A 21 14.17 -12.97 -0.74
N THR A 22 14.22 -11.75 -1.28
CA THR A 22 13.69 -11.42 -2.62
C THR A 22 14.62 -10.48 -3.37
N GLU A 23 14.58 -10.51 -4.71
CA GLU A 23 15.48 -9.73 -5.55
C GLU A 23 14.78 -8.67 -6.41
N ARG A 24 13.52 -8.89 -6.83
CA ARG A 24 12.86 -8.09 -7.86
C ARG A 24 11.55 -7.45 -7.42
N ILE A 25 10.79 -8.10 -6.53
CA ILE A 25 9.48 -7.60 -6.13
C ILE A 25 9.61 -6.31 -5.31
N LEU A 26 8.71 -5.39 -5.51
CA LEU A 26 8.55 -4.23 -4.65
C LEU A 26 8.03 -4.67 -3.28
N LEU A 27 8.50 -4.02 -2.25
CA LEU A 27 8.15 -4.30 -0.86
C LEU A 27 7.34 -3.12 -0.31
N GLY A 28 6.14 -3.39 0.20
CA GLY A 28 5.29 -2.29 0.64
C GLY A 28 4.54 -2.57 1.94
N THR A 29 4.13 -1.51 2.61
CA THR A 29 3.20 -1.58 3.74
C THR A 29 1.82 -1.06 3.35
N ALA A 30 0.76 -1.73 3.84
CA ALA A 30 -0.63 -1.29 3.63
C ALA A 30 -1.25 -0.68 4.90
N GLY A 31 -0.45 -0.22 5.77
CA GLY A 31 -0.24 1.03 6.40
C GLY A 31 0.44 0.92 7.76
N ILE A 32 1.54 1.62 7.91
CA ILE A 32 2.14 1.91 9.22
C ILE A 32 1.34 3.07 9.84
N VAL A 33 0.95 2.92 11.09
CA VAL A 33 0.29 4.00 11.84
C VAL A 33 1.34 5.02 12.27
N LEU A 34 1.56 6.03 11.44
CA LEU A 34 2.60 7.04 11.62
C LEU A 34 2.50 7.79 12.97
N PRO A 35 1.29 8.19 13.45
CA PRO A 35 1.19 8.87 14.75
C PRO A 35 1.65 8.08 15.98
N LEU A 36 1.81 6.77 15.85
CA LEU A 36 2.32 5.89 16.91
C LEU A 36 3.84 5.67 16.84
N ARG A 37 4.53 6.35 15.93
CA ARG A 37 5.98 6.22 15.72
C ARG A 37 6.68 7.56 15.73
N HIS A 38 7.92 7.56 16.19
CA HIS A 38 8.77 8.74 16.06
C HIS A 38 9.19 8.90 14.59
N PRO A 39 8.88 10.02 13.91
CA PRO A 39 9.06 10.13 12.46
C PRO A 39 10.51 10.04 12.00
N VAL A 40 11.46 10.54 12.79
CA VAL A 40 12.90 10.44 12.50
C VAL A 40 13.37 8.97 12.56
N THR A 41 12.90 8.21 13.56
CA THR A 41 13.21 6.79 13.69
C THR A 41 12.65 6.02 12.50
N LEU A 42 11.38 6.25 12.15
CA LEU A 42 10.76 5.59 10.99
C LEU A 42 11.45 5.99 9.67
N ALA A 43 11.88 7.25 9.52
CA ALA A 43 12.63 7.69 8.33
C ALA A 43 13.95 6.92 8.18
N LYS A 44 14.69 6.70 9.29
CA LYS A 44 15.91 5.92 9.31
C LYS A 44 15.67 4.44 9.02
N GLU A 45 14.67 3.85 9.64
CA GLU A 45 14.27 2.46 9.45
C GLU A 45 13.87 2.20 7.99
N ALA A 46 13.04 3.07 7.42
CA ALA A 46 12.61 2.98 6.03
C ALA A 46 13.79 3.11 5.06
N ALA A 47 14.68 4.09 5.25
CA ALA A 47 15.87 4.25 4.43
C ALA A 47 16.81 3.04 4.52
N THR A 48 16.88 2.39 5.69
CA THR A 48 17.65 1.14 5.87
C THR A 48 17.05 0.00 5.04
N VAL A 49 15.73 -0.20 5.10
CA VAL A 49 15.06 -1.23 4.28
C VAL A 49 15.18 -0.91 2.79
N ASP A 50 15.06 0.36 2.41
CA ASP A 50 15.20 0.79 1.02
C ASP A 50 16.62 0.48 0.49
N ALA A 51 17.66 0.80 1.25
CA ALA A 51 19.04 0.47 0.91
C ALA A 51 19.26 -1.05 0.82
N LEU A 52 18.80 -1.82 1.81
CA LEU A 52 18.93 -3.29 1.83
C LEU A 52 18.19 -3.96 0.67
N SER A 53 17.09 -3.39 0.24
CA SER A 53 16.31 -3.91 -0.89
C SER A 53 16.77 -3.39 -2.26
N GLY A 54 17.75 -2.47 -2.32
CA GLY A 54 18.17 -1.83 -3.57
C GLY A 54 17.09 -0.93 -4.18
N GLY A 55 16.41 -0.13 -3.35
CA GLY A 55 15.42 0.84 -3.79
C GLY A 55 14.03 0.26 -4.05
N ARG A 56 13.64 -0.88 -3.49
CA ARG A 56 12.33 -1.53 -3.73
C ARG A 56 11.24 -1.18 -2.73
N LEU A 57 11.48 -0.30 -1.76
CA LEU A 57 10.50 0.02 -0.72
C LEU A 57 9.43 1.00 -1.20
N LEU A 58 8.17 0.70 -0.87
CA LEU A 58 7.00 1.56 -0.97
C LEU A 58 6.40 1.72 0.43
N LEU A 59 6.38 2.92 0.99
CA LEU A 59 5.99 3.12 2.38
C LEU A 59 4.53 3.60 2.51
N GLY A 60 3.62 2.68 2.81
CA GLY A 60 2.23 3.00 3.10
C GLY A 60 2.06 3.49 4.54
N LEU A 61 1.44 4.66 4.69
CA LEU A 61 1.25 5.34 5.97
C LEU A 61 -0.24 5.59 6.25
N ALA A 62 -0.66 5.31 7.48
CA ALA A 62 -2.02 5.53 7.98
C ALA A 62 -2.01 6.42 9.23
N SER A 63 -3.14 7.06 9.53
CA SER A 63 -3.30 7.77 10.81
C SER A 63 -3.81 6.89 11.95
N GLY A 64 -4.20 5.65 11.68
CA GLY A 64 -4.80 4.75 12.66
C GLY A 64 -6.27 5.05 12.97
N ASP A 65 -7.01 4.00 13.34
CA ASP A 65 -8.44 4.04 13.62
C ASP A 65 -8.82 3.35 14.95
N ARG A 66 -7.81 2.95 15.75
CA ARG A 66 -8.01 2.25 17.02
C ARG A 66 -7.59 3.12 18.21
N PRO A 67 -8.52 3.88 18.81
CA PRO A 67 -8.18 4.83 19.88
C PRO A 67 -7.54 4.14 21.11
N GLY A 68 -7.86 2.88 21.38
CA GLY A 68 -7.30 2.12 22.50
C GLY A 68 -5.82 1.80 22.40
N GLU A 69 -5.20 1.91 21.23
CA GLU A 69 -3.75 1.69 21.04
C GLU A 69 -2.92 2.91 21.44
N TYR A 70 -3.45 4.11 21.26
CA TYR A 70 -2.71 5.37 21.41
C TYR A 70 -2.08 5.61 22.80
N PRO A 71 -2.77 5.30 23.92
CA PRO A 71 -2.19 5.46 25.26
C PRO A 71 -0.92 4.65 25.50
N PHE A 72 -0.79 3.47 24.86
CA PHE A 72 0.42 2.64 25.01
C PHE A 72 1.66 3.30 24.40
N PHE A 73 1.47 4.20 23.44
CA PHE A 73 2.55 4.94 22.77
C PHE A 73 2.69 6.39 23.27
N GLY A 74 1.90 6.78 24.30
CA GLY A 74 1.87 8.18 24.77
C GLY A 74 1.36 9.17 23.72
N ALA A 75 0.60 8.69 22.73
CA ALA A 75 0.10 9.50 21.62
C ALA A 75 -1.36 9.93 21.87
N ASP A 76 -1.75 11.04 21.24
CA ASP A 76 -3.10 11.60 21.31
C ASP A 76 -3.89 11.22 20.05
N PHE A 77 -4.95 10.43 20.23
CA PHE A 77 -5.81 9.98 19.12
C PHE A 77 -6.53 11.15 18.42
N ASP A 78 -6.94 12.16 19.15
CA ASP A 78 -7.68 13.29 18.57
C ASP A 78 -6.79 14.17 17.68
N ARG A 79 -5.49 14.20 17.96
CA ARG A 79 -4.48 14.92 17.17
C ARG A 79 -3.83 14.08 16.07
N ARG A 80 -4.26 12.83 15.85
CA ARG A 80 -3.60 11.90 14.91
C ARG A 80 -3.45 12.44 13.48
N GLY A 81 -4.41 13.25 13.02
CA GLY A 81 -4.34 13.86 11.69
C GLY A 81 -3.27 14.92 11.57
N GLU A 82 -3.07 15.71 12.61
CA GLU A 82 -2.02 16.72 12.71
C GLU A 82 -0.64 16.06 12.83
N THR A 83 -0.53 15.08 13.73
CA THR A 83 0.70 14.28 13.93
C THR A 83 1.10 13.54 12.66
N TYR A 84 0.14 13.05 11.88
CA TYR A 84 0.39 12.41 10.59
C TYR A 84 1.02 13.39 9.60
N ARG A 85 0.45 14.61 9.44
CA ARG A 85 1.01 15.62 8.52
C ARG A 85 2.44 16.01 8.89
N GLU A 86 2.65 16.26 10.17
CA GLU A 86 3.97 16.61 10.68
C GLU A 86 4.97 15.47 10.47
N GLY A 87 4.57 14.22 10.71
CA GLY A 87 5.40 13.05 10.47
C GLY A 87 5.83 12.92 9.01
N VAL A 88 4.90 13.08 8.06
CA VAL A 88 5.20 13.07 6.61
C VAL A 88 6.21 14.17 6.26
N ARG A 89 5.99 15.41 6.77
CA ARG A 89 6.90 16.54 6.54
C ARG A 89 8.31 16.24 7.04
N VAL A 90 8.43 15.78 8.29
CA VAL A 90 9.72 15.47 8.91
C VAL A 90 10.48 14.38 8.16
N MET A 91 9.79 13.31 7.75
CA MET A 91 10.42 12.22 7.00
C MET A 91 10.97 12.72 5.65
N ARG A 92 10.20 13.50 4.89
CA ARG A 92 10.65 14.06 3.61
C ARG A 92 11.83 15.01 3.78
N GLU A 93 11.78 15.91 4.76
CA GLU A 93 12.87 16.84 5.03
C GLU A 93 14.18 16.14 5.40
N ILE A 94 14.12 15.07 6.19
CA ILE A 94 15.31 14.30 6.57
C ILE A 94 15.91 13.60 5.36
N TRP A 95 15.09 12.96 4.52
CA TRP A 95 15.59 12.31 3.30
C TRP A 95 16.17 13.31 2.30
N GLU A 96 15.52 14.45 2.12
CA GLU A 96 16.04 15.53 1.27
C GLU A 96 17.39 16.05 1.77
N GLN A 97 17.51 16.29 3.08
CA GLN A 97 18.77 16.73 3.68
C GLN A 97 19.88 15.68 3.54
N ALA A 98 19.54 14.41 3.70
CA ALA A 98 20.47 13.31 3.49
C ALA A 98 20.91 13.21 2.02
N ALA A 99 19.99 13.28 1.07
CA ALA A 99 20.29 13.24 -0.37
C ALA A 99 21.16 14.43 -0.83
N GLN A 100 21.03 15.59 -0.16
CA GLN A 100 21.85 16.78 -0.42
C GLN A 100 23.18 16.82 0.36
N GLY A 101 23.51 15.77 1.12
CA GLY A 101 24.73 15.71 1.93
C GLY A 101 24.75 16.72 3.09
N ARG A 102 23.59 17.26 3.49
CA ARG A 102 23.46 18.19 4.62
C ARG A 102 23.36 17.49 5.97
N ILE A 103 23.08 16.22 5.98
CA ILE A 103 23.20 15.35 7.15
C ILE A 103 24.38 14.43 6.91
N ASP A 104 25.22 14.27 7.95
CA ASP A 104 26.31 13.32 7.92
C ASP A 104 25.78 11.89 7.80
N GLN A 105 25.90 11.31 6.59
CA GLN A 105 25.40 9.98 6.27
C GLN A 105 26.14 8.89 7.04
N ASP A 106 27.40 9.12 7.39
CA ASP A 106 28.21 8.14 8.12
C ASP A 106 27.79 8.01 9.58
N SER A 107 27.17 9.05 10.14
CA SER A 107 26.80 9.09 11.55
C SER A 107 25.30 8.97 11.83
N PHE A 108 24.41 9.21 10.85
CA PHE A 108 22.98 9.32 11.15
C PHE A 108 22.10 8.30 10.43
N LEU A 109 22.03 8.32 9.10
CA LEU A 109 21.19 7.38 8.34
C LEU A 109 21.73 7.15 6.93
N PRO A 110 21.44 5.98 6.31
CA PRO A 110 21.60 5.86 4.88
C PRO A 110 20.63 6.81 4.17
N ALA A 111 21.05 7.42 3.06
CA ALA A 111 20.09 8.08 2.19
C ALA A 111 19.25 7.02 1.46
N PRO A 112 17.95 7.30 1.16
CA PRO A 112 17.19 6.47 0.23
C PRO A 112 17.90 6.35 -1.12
N VAL A 113 17.79 5.19 -1.79
CA VAL A 113 18.51 4.88 -3.03
C VAL A 113 18.25 5.94 -4.11
N ASP A 114 16.99 6.37 -4.27
CA ASP A 114 16.58 7.40 -5.23
C ASP A 114 16.42 8.80 -4.60
N GLY A 115 17.05 9.02 -3.42
CA GLY A 115 16.95 10.27 -2.67
C GLY A 115 15.65 10.46 -1.88
N THR A 116 14.64 9.66 -2.15
CA THR A 116 13.34 9.64 -1.46
C THR A 116 12.71 8.25 -1.52
N ILE A 117 11.75 7.98 -0.63
CA ILE A 117 10.95 6.76 -0.65
C ILE A 117 9.51 7.14 -1.00
N PRO A 118 8.87 6.46 -1.97
CA PRO A 118 7.48 6.73 -2.29
C PRO A 118 6.57 6.51 -1.08
N LEU A 119 5.77 7.54 -0.74
CA LEU A 119 4.81 7.52 0.35
C LEU A 119 3.40 7.28 -0.18
N ILE A 120 2.76 6.21 0.29
CA ILE A 120 1.39 5.85 -0.07
C ILE A 120 0.47 6.24 1.09
N GLY A 121 -0.51 7.11 0.85
CA GLY A 121 -1.54 7.41 1.84
C GLY A 121 -2.57 6.29 1.93
N ILE A 122 -2.73 5.70 3.11
CA ILE A 122 -3.68 4.61 3.34
C ILE A 122 -4.96 5.14 3.97
N GLY A 123 -6.07 4.94 3.27
CA GLY A 123 -7.36 5.48 3.68
C GLY A 123 -7.38 7.01 3.65
N GLY A 124 -8.29 7.64 4.41
CA GLY A 124 -8.35 9.10 4.49
C GLY A 124 -7.24 9.73 5.32
N ALA A 125 -6.62 8.97 6.23
CA ALA A 125 -5.56 9.42 7.16
C ALA A 125 -5.85 10.75 7.86
N GLN A 126 -7.13 11.10 8.04
CA GLN A 126 -7.61 12.40 8.57
C GLN A 126 -7.19 13.60 7.70
N GLN A 127 -6.93 13.37 6.40
CA GLN A 127 -6.52 14.40 5.45
C GLN A 127 -7.56 14.61 4.37
N SER A 128 -7.56 15.79 3.76
CA SER A 128 -8.34 16.02 2.54
C SER A 128 -7.69 15.32 1.34
N PRO A 129 -8.48 14.92 0.32
CA PRO A 129 -7.92 14.38 -0.91
C PRO A 129 -6.92 15.31 -1.60
N ALA A 130 -7.13 16.63 -1.54
CA ALA A 130 -6.23 17.63 -2.10
C ALA A 130 -4.86 17.61 -1.39
N TRP A 131 -4.85 17.55 -0.05
CA TRP A 131 -3.61 17.42 0.71
C TRP A 131 -2.87 16.14 0.36
N ALA A 132 -3.58 15.01 0.27
CA ALA A 132 -2.98 13.73 -0.11
C ALA A 132 -2.38 13.79 -1.53
N ALA A 133 -3.08 14.39 -2.48
CA ALA A 133 -2.60 14.58 -3.86
C ALA A 133 -1.32 15.43 -3.93
N GLU A 134 -1.18 16.42 -3.06
CA GLU A 134 -0.01 17.30 -3.00
C GLU A 134 1.18 16.62 -2.31
N ASN A 135 0.96 15.98 -1.16
CA ASN A 135 2.02 15.58 -0.23
C ASN A 135 2.43 14.10 -0.29
N LEU A 136 1.66 13.25 -0.96
CA LEU A 136 1.92 11.81 -1.08
C LEU A 136 2.13 11.42 -2.54
N ASP A 137 2.78 10.27 -2.78
CA ASP A 137 3.13 9.80 -4.12
C ASP A 137 2.06 8.87 -4.71
N ALA A 138 1.24 8.25 -3.86
CA ALA A 138 0.08 7.46 -4.25
C ALA A 138 -0.98 7.49 -3.15
N HIS A 139 -2.19 7.05 -3.49
CA HIS A 139 -3.29 6.93 -2.54
C HIS A 139 -3.93 5.54 -2.64
N MET A 140 -4.11 4.88 -1.51
CA MET A 140 -4.76 3.58 -1.39
C MET A 140 -6.00 3.68 -0.51
N THR A 141 -7.12 3.15 -0.98
CA THR A 141 -8.38 3.14 -0.21
C THR A 141 -8.91 1.72 -0.02
N TYR A 142 -9.85 1.57 0.92
CA TYR A 142 -10.59 0.33 1.06
C TYR A 142 -11.46 0.07 -0.18
N HIS A 143 -11.56 -1.21 -0.53
CA HIS A 143 -12.39 -1.65 -1.64
C HIS A 143 -13.87 -1.34 -1.38
N ARG A 144 -14.59 -1.01 -2.46
CA ARG A 144 -16.03 -0.75 -2.50
C ARG A 144 -16.64 -1.48 -3.69
N ALA A 145 -17.96 -1.68 -3.68
CA ALA A 145 -18.65 -2.27 -4.83
C ALA A 145 -18.29 -1.53 -6.13
N GLY A 146 -18.23 -2.25 -7.25
CA GLY A 146 -17.67 -1.80 -8.53
C GLY A 146 -18.05 -0.37 -8.97
N PRO A 147 -19.36 0.03 -8.99
CA PRO A 147 -19.74 1.39 -9.37
C PRO A 147 -19.19 2.46 -8.43
N GLN A 148 -19.19 2.20 -7.12
CA GLN A 148 -18.64 3.12 -6.13
C GLN A 148 -17.11 3.24 -6.24
N MET A 149 -16.42 2.14 -6.54
CA MET A 149 -14.98 2.13 -6.74
C MET A 149 -14.57 2.98 -7.94
N ARG A 150 -15.30 2.85 -9.07
CA ARG A 150 -15.11 3.70 -10.25
C ARG A 150 -15.35 5.19 -9.96
N ALA A 151 -16.36 5.51 -9.19
CA ALA A 151 -16.64 6.90 -8.82
C ALA A 151 -15.52 7.52 -7.97
N VAL A 152 -14.98 6.77 -7.01
CA VAL A 152 -13.86 7.24 -6.16
C VAL A 152 -12.58 7.38 -6.96
N ALA A 153 -12.28 6.45 -7.88
CA ALA A 153 -11.15 6.55 -8.79
C ALA A 153 -11.25 7.79 -9.70
N ALA A 154 -12.45 8.06 -10.24
CA ALA A 154 -12.69 9.25 -11.05
C ALA A 154 -12.52 10.56 -10.24
N GLN A 155 -12.98 10.58 -8.97
CA GLN A 155 -12.75 11.72 -8.08
C GLN A 155 -11.26 11.98 -7.82
N TRP A 156 -10.48 10.92 -7.59
CA TRP A 156 -9.03 11.04 -7.43
C TRP A 156 -8.38 11.56 -8.71
N ARG A 157 -8.71 10.99 -9.86
CA ARG A 157 -8.16 11.41 -11.16
C ARG A 157 -8.48 12.87 -11.51
N ALA A 158 -9.57 13.41 -11.01
CA ALA A 158 -9.92 14.82 -11.21
C ALA A 158 -8.97 15.80 -10.48
N ILE A 159 -8.24 15.33 -9.47
CA ILE A 159 -7.34 16.17 -8.65
C ILE A 159 -5.88 15.74 -8.73
N SER A 160 -5.57 14.53 -9.20
CA SER A 160 -4.21 14.00 -9.24
C SER A 160 -4.05 12.95 -10.34
N LEU A 161 -2.87 12.94 -10.97
CA LEU A 161 -2.44 11.88 -11.88
C LEU A 161 -1.63 10.78 -11.16
N LYS A 162 -1.35 10.96 -9.87
CA LYS A 162 -0.62 9.97 -9.07
C LYS A 162 -1.40 8.68 -8.95
N PRO A 163 -0.72 7.52 -8.77
CA PRO A 163 -1.36 6.22 -8.69
C PRO A 163 -2.47 6.15 -7.65
N PHE A 164 -3.61 5.57 -8.03
CA PHE A 164 -4.72 5.26 -7.14
C PHE A 164 -4.84 3.75 -6.97
N MET A 165 -4.92 3.29 -5.73
CA MET A 165 -4.80 1.89 -5.35
C MET A 165 -5.96 1.44 -4.47
N THR A 166 -6.19 0.13 -4.40
CA THR A 166 -7.18 -0.45 -3.48
C THR A 166 -6.74 -1.79 -2.91
N ASN A 167 -7.31 -2.17 -1.76
CA ASN A 167 -7.22 -3.50 -1.20
C ASN A 167 -8.47 -4.30 -1.59
N LEU A 168 -8.32 -5.49 -2.12
CA LEU A 168 -9.42 -6.42 -2.41
C LEU A 168 -9.28 -7.65 -1.51
N TYR A 169 -10.23 -7.87 -0.61
CA TYR A 169 -10.31 -9.10 0.18
C TYR A 169 -10.80 -10.23 -0.72
N LEU A 170 -10.00 -11.27 -0.85
CA LEU A 170 -10.23 -12.36 -1.81
C LEU A 170 -10.39 -13.71 -1.10
N ASP A 171 -11.51 -14.37 -1.36
CA ASP A 171 -11.70 -15.81 -1.16
C ASP A 171 -11.76 -16.49 -2.54
N LEU A 172 -10.61 -16.96 -3.04
CA LEU A 172 -10.54 -17.60 -4.35
C LEU A 172 -11.22 -18.96 -4.30
N ALA A 173 -12.24 -19.14 -5.14
CA ALA A 173 -12.97 -20.41 -5.25
C ALA A 173 -12.16 -21.46 -6.02
N GLU A 174 -12.36 -22.75 -5.69
CA GLU A 174 -11.72 -23.86 -6.40
C GLU A 174 -12.20 -23.97 -7.87
N ASN A 175 -13.50 -23.70 -8.10
CA ASN A 175 -14.04 -23.67 -9.47
C ASN A 175 -13.63 -22.37 -10.16
N PRO A 176 -12.84 -22.42 -11.26
CA PRO A 176 -12.42 -21.22 -11.99
C PRO A 176 -13.56 -20.34 -12.49
N ASP A 177 -14.73 -20.93 -12.76
CA ASP A 177 -15.92 -20.23 -13.26
C ASP A 177 -16.92 -19.90 -12.15
N ALA A 178 -16.53 -20.03 -10.88
CA ALA A 178 -17.40 -19.63 -9.76
C ALA A 178 -17.80 -18.15 -9.89
N PRO A 179 -19.11 -17.85 -9.72
CA PRO A 179 -19.61 -16.49 -9.88
C PRO A 179 -19.04 -15.54 -8.82
N PHE A 180 -19.07 -14.24 -9.13
CA PHE A 180 -18.67 -13.20 -8.19
C PHE A 180 -19.71 -13.07 -7.06
N GLU A 181 -19.32 -13.46 -5.87
CA GLU A 181 -20.11 -13.31 -4.63
C GLU A 181 -19.48 -12.22 -3.77
N PRO A 182 -20.20 -11.12 -3.47
CA PRO A 182 -19.66 -10.07 -2.62
C PRO A 182 -19.40 -10.57 -1.19
N ILE A 183 -18.21 -10.25 -0.66
CA ILE A 183 -17.90 -10.35 0.77
C ILE A 183 -17.53 -8.97 1.31
N ARG A 184 -17.36 -8.84 2.61
CA ARG A 184 -16.92 -7.56 3.19
C ARG A 184 -15.59 -7.12 2.59
N LEU A 185 -15.56 -5.94 1.95
CA LEU A 185 -14.39 -5.33 1.31
C LEU A 185 -13.79 -6.14 0.15
N GLY A 186 -14.55 -7.04 -0.46
CA GLY A 186 -14.02 -7.86 -1.53
C GLY A 186 -15.01 -8.85 -2.14
N ALA A 187 -14.51 -10.01 -2.54
CA ALA A 187 -15.28 -11.03 -3.22
C ALA A 187 -14.78 -12.46 -2.93
N ARG A 188 -15.74 -13.40 -3.01
CA ARG A 188 -15.49 -14.80 -3.33
C ARG A 188 -15.73 -14.97 -4.83
N VAL A 189 -14.78 -15.56 -5.57
CA VAL A 189 -14.86 -15.63 -7.03
C VAL A 189 -13.84 -16.64 -7.58
N GLY A 190 -14.12 -17.23 -8.73
CA GLY A 190 -13.14 -18.05 -9.48
C GLY A 190 -12.15 -17.17 -10.28
N THR A 191 -11.10 -17.78 -10.81
CA THR A 191 -10.02 -17.08 -11.55
C THR A 191 -10.52 -16.34 -12.78
N THR A 192 -11.50 -16.90 -13.51
CA THR A 192 -12.12 -16.22 -14.67
C THR A 192 -12.79 -14.91 -14.26
N GLY A 193 -13.68 -14.97 -13.28
CA GLY A 193 -14.40 -13.78 -12.79
C GLY A 193 -13.47 -12.76 -12.09
N LEU A 194 -12.42 -13.25 -11.39
CA LEU A 194 -11.41 -12.37 -10.80
C LEU A 194 -10.66 -11.60 -11.89
N THR A 195 -10.22 -12.26 -12.94
CA THR A 195 -9.53 -11.61 -14.07
C THR A 195 -10.39 -10.53 -14.72
N ASP A 196 -11.68 -10.82 -14.96
CA ASP A 196 -12.63 -9.85 -15.52
C ASP A 196 -12.81 -8.64 -14.60
N TYR A 197 -12.92 -8.90 -13.29
CA TYR A 197 -13.10 -7.85 -12.30
C TYR A 197 -11.88 -6.94 -12.19
N LEU A 198 -10.67 -7.53 -12.11
CA LEU A 198 -9.42 -6.78 -12.06
C LEU A 198 -9.19 -5.95 -13.34
N THR A 199 -9.50 -6.52 -14.51
CA THR A 199 -9.47 -5.78 -15.79
C THR A 199 -10.39 -4.55 -15.74
N GLY A 200 -11.63 -4.72 -15.24
CA GLY A 200 -12.57 -3.62 -15.11
C GLY A 200 -12.12 -2.54 -14.11
N LEU A 201 -11.37 -2.90 -13.07
CA LEU A 201 -10.78 -1.94 -12.14
C LEU A 201 -9.59 -1.19 -12.78
N ALA A 202 -8.73 -1.89 -13.53
CA ALA A 202 -7.63 -1.28 -14.27
C ALA A 202 -8.17 -0.24 -15.27
N SER A 203 -9.18 -0.61 -16.08
CA SER A 203 -9.84 0.32 -17.03
C SER A 203 -10.52 1.51 -16.33
N ALA A 204 -10.87 1.38 -15.05
CA ALA A 204 -11.36 2.49 -14.24
C ALA A 204 -10.25 3.40 -13.70
N GLY A 205 -8.97 3.07 -13.95
CA GLY A 205 -7.81 3.84 -13.52
C GLY A 205 -7.27 3.46 -12.14
N ILE A 206 -7.57 2.25 -11.65
CA ILE A 206 -6.91 1.68 -10.47
C ILE A 206 -5.54 1.16 -10.90
N ALA A 207 -4.48 1.77 -10.40
CA ALA A 207 -3.11 1.45 -10.81
C ALA A 207 -2.54 0.19 -10.12
N HIS A 208 -3.02 -0.12 -8.91
CA HIS A 208 -2.55 -1.27 -8.15
C HIS A 208 -3.64 -1.82 -7.23
N ILE A 209 -3.65 -3.13 -7.06
CA ILE A 209 -4.62 -3.83 -6.22
C ILE A 209 -3.88 -4.82 -5.31
N ASN A 210 -3.96 -4.59 -4.01
CA ASN A 210 -3.51 -5.56 -3.01
C ASN A 210 -4.58 -6.64 -2.84
N LEU A 211 -4.25 -7.89 -3.14
CA LEU A 211 -5.09 -9.03 -2.83
C LEU A 211 -4.86 -9.46 -1.38
N VAL A 212 -5.87 -9.28 -0.54
CA VAL A 212 -5.84 -9.70 0.87
C VAL A 212 -6.45 -11.09 0.96
N LEU A 213 -5.61 -12.11 1.08
CA LEU A 213 -6.03 -13.53 1.03
C LEU A 213 -6.57 -14.07 2.36
N ARG A 214 -6.63 -13.24 3.41
CA ARG A 214 -7.08 -13.61 4.75
C ARG A 214 -8.47 -14.26 4.82
N PRO A 215 -9.50 -13.82 4.07
CA PRO A 215 -10.82 -14.47 4.10
C PRO A 215 -10.85 -15.81 3.36
N GLY A 216 -9.76 -16.17 2.67
CA GLY A 216 -9.67 -17.38 1.87
C GLY A 216 -9.83 -18.65 2.71
N ARG A 217 -10.43 -19.68 2.10
CA ARG A 217 -10.68 -21.01 2.71
C ARG A 217 -9.67 -22.05 2.24
N ARG A 218 -8.91 -21.71 1.20
CA ARG A 218 -7.88 -22.55 0.59
C ARG A 218 -6.51 -22.24 1.20
N ASP A 219 -5.57 -23.13 0.99
CA ASP A 219 -4.18 -22.88 1.31
C ASP A 219 -3.66 -21.63 0.59
N VAL A 220 -2.92 -20.78 1.29
CA VAL A 220 -2.49 -19.49 0.75
C VAL A 220 -1.43 -19.64 -0.34
N GLU A 221 -0.57 -20.64 -0.24
CA GLU A 221 0.49 -20.90 -1.23
C GLU A 221 -0.13 -21.37 -2.55
N ASP A 222 -1.10 -22.31 -2.49
CA ASP A 222 -1.85 -22.78 -3.66
C ASP A 222 -2.58 -21.61 -4.36
N VAL A 223 -3.22 -20.74 -3.58
CA VAL A 223 -3.93 -19.58 -4.12
C VAL A 223 -2.96 -18.59 -4.77
N MET A 224 -1.81 -18.33 -4.16
CA MET A 224 -0.79 -17.44 -4.73
C MET A 224 -0.20 -18.01 -6.02
N GLU A 225 0.04 -19.32 -6.07
CA GLU A 225 0.53 -20.00 -7.27
C GLU A 225 -0.48 -19.91 -8.42
N GLU A 226 -1.76 -20.22 -8.18
CA GLU A 226 -2.83 -20.15 -9.17
C GLU A 226 -3.03 -18.70 -9.68
N ILE A 227 -3.03 -17.70 -8.80
CA ILE A 227 -3.09 -16.29 -9.21
C ILE A 227 -1.88 -15.93 -10.09
N GLY A 228 -0.69 -16.40 -9.72
CA GLY A 228 0.54 -16.17 -10.47
C GLY A 228 0.54 -16.79 -11.86
N GLN A 229 -0.01 -17.99 -11.99
CA GLN A 229 -0.03 -18.76 -13.25
C GLN A 229 -1.17 -18.37 -14.18
N ASP A 230 -2.36 -18.09 -13.65
CA ASP A 230 -3.57 -17.93 -14.46
C ASP A 230 -4.04 -16.47 -14.52
N VAL A 231 -4.14 -15.79 -13.38
CA VAL A 231 -4.76 -14.46 -13.31
C VAL A 231 -3.80 -13.35 -13.78
N ILE A 232 -2.56 -13.34 -13.28
CA ILE A 232 -1.60 -12.28 -13.61
C ILE A 232 -1.25 -12.25 -15.10
N PRO A 233 -0.94 -13.37 -15.77
CA PRO A 233 -0.67 -13.36 -17.21
C PRO A 233 -1.88 -12.92 -18.05
N ALA A 234 -3.08 -13.42 -17.69
CA ALA A 234 -4.31 -13.05 -18.37
C ALA A 234 -4.64 -11.55 -18.21
N LEU A 235 -4.46 -10.99 -17.01
CA LEU A 235 -4.63 -9.57 -16.75
C LEU A 235 -3.65 -8.73 -17.57
N ARG A 236 -2.37 -9.09 -17.57
CA ARG A 236 -1.33 -8.40 -18.36
C ARG A 236 -1.65 -8.40 -19.86
N ALA A 237 -2.10 -9.53 -20.40
CA ALA A 237 -2.49 -9.64 -21.81
C ALA A 237 -3.66 -8.69 -22.15
N ARG A 238 -4.62 -8.51 -21.25
CA ARG A 238 -5.79 -7.66 -21.46
C ARG A 238 -5.50 -6.18 -21.28
N THR A 239 -4.54 -5.82 -20.43
CA THR A 239 -4.19 -4.42 -20.14
C THR A 239 -3.00 -3.90 -20.97
N ALA A 240 -2.34 -4.74 -21.76
CA ALA A 240 -1.16 -4.37 -22.55
C ALA A 240 -1.40 -3.25 -23.58
N SER A 241 -2.65 -3.01 -23.99
CA SER A 241 -3.04 -1.94 -24.92
C SER A 241 -3.45 -0.63 -24.22
N GLU A 242 -3.59 -0.63 -22.92
CA GLU A 242 -3.88 0.59 -22.15
C GLU A 242 -2.56 1.31 -21.83
N PRO A 243 -2.54 2.67 -21.85
CA PRO A 243 -1.36 3.39 -21.39
C PRO A 243 -1.05 2.96 -19.97
N ALA A 244 0.20 2.57 -19.73
CA ALA A 244 0.65 2.18 -18.41
C ALA A 244 0.22 3.25 -17.40
N GLY A 245 -0.52 2.85 -16.37
CA GLY A 245 -0.83 3.73 -15.25
C GLY A 245 0.48 4.30 -14.70
N ALA A 246 0.46 5.53 -14.15
CA ALA A 246 1.66 6.15 -13.59
C ALA A 246 2.38 5.15 -12.68
N ASP A 247 3.61 4.83 -13.02
CA ASP A 247 4.46 3.99 -12.18
C ASP A 247 4.77 4.79 -10.91
N ILE A 248 4.67 4.19 -9.76
CA ILE A 248 4.92 4.86 -8.47
C ILE A 248 6.41 5.21 -8.28
N ARG A 249 7.28 4.64 -9.14
CA ARG A 249 8.73 4.90 -9.13
C ARG A 249 9.24 5.61 -10.38
N SER A 250 8.35 6.04 -11.30
CA SER A 250 8.71 6.84 -12.47
C SER A 250 8.69 8.35 -12.21
#